data_62845097b611f9332ecf130f3bd93ecf
#
_entry.id   62845097b611f9332ecf130f3bd93ecf
#
_cell.length_a   1.000
_cell.length_b   1.000
_cell.length_c   1.000
_cell.angle_alpha   90.00
_cell.angle_beta   90.00
_cell.angle_gamma   90.00
#
_symmetry.space_group_name_H-M   'P 1'
#
loop_
_entity.id
_entity.type
_entity.pdbx_description
1 polymer ?
#
loop_
_entity_poly.entity_id
_entity_poly.type
_entity_poly.pdbx_seq_one_letter_code
_entity_poly.pdbx_strand_id
1 'polypeptide(L)'
;MAADGPYMKGLEVAKASMVESCSDPARLEFHLFDDDAALSARIRSEFGTYKGSPMAFVRLYLGELLPDVDWVVYSDVDTLWLRDVIELWGLRDDSRTVQWVQDMPSTQSETAVWQKRIDPEFDSSKYGCSGIMLMNLKKMREMNFIEKAIAFTKENGLFRYVDQDVLNALCNKSCGMLPQCWDVLIPEPTTPKECVMHVAGVARCFAKPYRGRVVQYRYWEHVAKGVPFRKPFALPFCMRKWMARACFPFAGEFFRDRVRRYLAWRWYLRKFWS
;
A
#
# COMPACT_ATOMS: atom_id res chain seq x y z
N MET A 1 9.00 -4.54 -6.26
CA MET A 1 7.73 -5.16 -5.79
C MET A 1 8.00 -6.56 -5.24
N ALA A 2 7.31 -6.99 -4.19
CA ALA A 2 7.47 -8.33 -3.61
C ALA A 2 6.10 -8.97 -3.39
N ALA A 3 5.95 -10.26 -3.74
CA ALA A 3 4.70 -10.99 -3.60
C ALA A 3 4.93 -12.50 -3.48
N ASP A 4 4.02 -13.18 -2.81
CA ASP A 4 3.94 -14.64 -2.78
C ASP A 4 2.48 -15.11 -2.87
N GLY A 5 2.28 -16.37 -3.23
CA GLY A 5 0.97 -17.03 -3.21
C GLY A 5 -0.17 -16.20 -3.83
N PRO A 6 -1.22 -15.88 -3.03
CA PRO A 6 -2.39 -15.16 -3.55
C PRO A 6 -2.14 -13.70 -3.93
N TYR A 7 -0.98 -13.14 -3.56
CA TYR A 7 -0.61 -11.75 -3.86
C TYR A 7 -0.03 -11.58 -5.27
N MET A 8 0.39 -12.67 -5.94
CA MET A 8 0.94 -12.64 -7.30
C MET A 8 -0.01 -11.98 -8.31
N LYS A 9 -1.32 -12.17 -8.16
CA LYS A 9 -2.31 -11.47 -9.03
C LYS A 9 -2.31 -9.96 -8.83
N GLY A 10 -2.06 -9.49 -7.62
CA GLY A 10 -1.87 -8.07 -7.33
C GLY A 10 -0.63 -7.53 -8.03
N LEU A 11 0.47 -8.27 -7.98
CA LEU A 11 1.72 -7.91 -8.65
C LEU A 11 1.52 -7.73 -10.18
N GLU A 12 0.80 -8.65 -10.83
CA GLU A 12 0.46 -8.54 -12.25
C GLU A 12 -0.31 -7.25 -12.56
N VAL A 13 -1.29 -6.90 -11.73
CA VAL A 13 -2.12 -5.69 -11.89
C VAL A 13 -1.29 -4.43 -11.64
N ALA A 14 -0.53 -4.38 -10.55
CA ALA A 14 0.30 -3.23 -10.22
C ALA A 14 1.32 -2.95 -11.33
N LYS A 15 2.02 -3.99 -11.80
CA LYS A 15 2.97 -3.91 -12.92
C LYS A 15 2.29 -3.44 -14.20
N ALA A 16 1.17 -4.07 -14.61
CA ALA A 16 0.48 -3.75 -15.85
C ALA A 16 -0.05 -2.31 -15.83
N SER A 17 -0.66 -1.87 -14.72
CA SER A 17 -1.16 -0.50 -14.59
C SER A 17 -0.03 0.54 -14.60
N MET A 18 1.15 0.22 -14.05
CA MET A 18 2.32 1.10 -14.10
C MET A 18 2.85 1.23 -15.54
N VAL A 19 2.92 0.12 -16.30
CA VAL A 19 3.33 0.14 -17.70
C VAL A 19 2.33 0.93 -18.56
N GLU A 20 1.03 0.72 -18.34
CA GLU A 20 -0.04 1.39 -19.11
C GLU A 20 -0.07 2.91 -18.86
N SER A 21 0.23 3.36 -17.65
CA SER A 21 0.23 4.79 -17.29
C SER A 21 1.58 5.48 -17.53
N CYS A 22 2.63 4.75 -17.87
CA CYS A 22 3.97 5.30 -18.07
C CYS A 22 4.12 5.93 -19.46
N SER A 23 4.64 7.15 -19.53
CA SER A 23 4.91 7.85 -20.79
C SER A 23 6.03 7.20 -21.62
N ASP A 24 6.96 6.51 -20.97
CA ASP A 24 8.07 5.80 -21.64
C ASP A 24 8.32 4.44 -20.95
N PRO A 25 7.51 3.42 -21.26
CA PRO A 25 7.62 2.10 -20.64
C PRO A 25 8.95 1.40 -20.87
N ALA A 26 9.71 1.77 -21.92
CA ALA A 26 11.03 1.19 -22.21
C ALA A 26 12.09 1.54 -21.15
N ARG A 27 11.84 2.57 -20.34
CA ARG A 27 12.71 2.97 -19.22
C ARG A 27 12.44 2.22 -17.94
N LEU A 28 11.39 1.38 -17.89
CA LEU A 28 11.02 0.64 -16.68
C LEU A 28 11.81 -0.64 -16.58
N GLU A 29 12.57 -0.76 -15.51
CA GLU A 29 13.18 -2.00 -15.06
C GLU A 29 12.45 -2.49 -13.80
N PHE A 30 11.97 -3.73 -13.81
CA PHE A 30 11.20 -4.30 -12.71
C PHE A 30 12.04 -5.32 -11.92
N HIS A 31 12.34 -4.99 -10.67
CA HIS A 31 12.87 -5.93 -9.70
C HIS A 31 11.72 -6.58 -8.96
N LEU A 32 11.48 -7.85 -9.23
CA LEU A 32 10.38 -8.63 -8.65
C LEU A 32 10.96 -9.67 -7.70
N PHE A 33 10.45 -9.70 -6.49
CA PHE A 33 10.84 -10.65 -5.46
C PHE A 33 9.65 -11.56 -5.18
N ASP A 34 9.86 -12.83 -5.35
CA ASP A 34 8.92 -13.91 -5.05
C ASP A 34 9.43 -14.75 -3.86
N ASP A 35 8.86 -15.92 -3.65
CA ASP A 35 9.19 -16.79 -2.52
C ASP A 35 10.55 -17.50 -2.72
N ASP A 36 11.64 -16.74 -2.77
CA ASP A 36 12.98 -17.31 -2.64
C ASP A 36 13.14 -17.94 -1.26
N ALA A 37 13.47 -19.23 -1.23
CA ALA A 37 13.50 -20.01 0.01
C ALA A 37 14.56 -19.52 1.01
N ALA A 38 15.75 -19.10 0.53
CA ALA A 38 16.83 -18.63 1.38
C ALA A 38 16.52 -17.25 1.97
N LEU A 39 16.04 -16.32 1.15
CA LEU A 39 15.61 -14.99 1.59
C LEU A 39 14.43 -15.09 2.55
N SER A 40 13.43 -15.90 2.22
CA SER A 40 12.26 -16.12 3.08
C SER A 40 12.62 -16.74 4.43
N ALA A 41 13.55 -17.69 4.47
CA ALA A 41 14.03 -18.28 5.73
C ALA A 41 14.79 -17.24 6.57
N ARG A 42 15.63 -16.43 5.96
CA ARG A 42 16.36 -15.35 6.61
C ARG A 42 15.40 -14.31 7.20
N ILE A 43 14.46 -13.82 6.42
CA ILE A 43 13.45 -12.85 6.88
C ILE A 43 12.65 -13.43 8.06
N ARG A 44 12.21 -14.69 7.96
CA ARG A 44 11.46 -15.35 9.04
C ARG A 44 12.26 -15.42 10.34
N SER A 45 13.56 -15.63 10.26
CA SER A 45 14.42 -15.68 11.45
C SER A 45 14.69 -14.30 12.07
N GLU A 46 14.71 -13.25 11.27
CA GLU A 46 15.07 -11.89 11.71
C GLU A 46 13.85 -11.04 12.07
N PHE A 47 12.75 -11.16 11.33
CA PHE A 47 11.52 -10.34 11.49
C PHE A 47 10.25 -11.18 11.70
N GLY A 48 10.25 -12.46 11.35
CA GLY A 48 9.05 -13.29 11.38
C GLY A 48 8.22 -13.16 10.09
N THR A 49 6.90 -13.11 10.24
CA THR A 49 5.97 -13.01 9.11
C THR A 49 4.85 -12.00 9.39
N TYR A 50 4.35 -11.38 8.35
CA TYR A 50 3.12 -10.60 8.39
C TYR A 50 2.01 -11.33 7.64
N LYS A 51 0.93 -11.67 8.34
CA LYS A 51 -0.19 -12.48 7.79
C LYS A 51 0.25 -13.80 7.14
N GLY A 52 1.32 -14.40 7.66
CA GLY A 52 1.90 -15.67 7.18
C GLY A 52 2.94 -15.54 6.07
N SER A 53 3.14 -14.36 5.49
CA SER A 53 4.13 -14.08 4.44
C SER A 53 5.33 -13.30 4.98
N PRO A 54 6.57 -13.61 4.56
CA PRO A 54 7.74 -12.78 4.85
C PRO A 54 7.85 -11.58 3.89
N MET A 55 7.11 -11.56 2.78
CA MET A 55 7.31 -10.62 1.67
C MET A 55 7.11 -9.15 2.04
N ALA A 56 6.34 -8.84 3.09
CA ALA A 56 6.22 -7.48 3.61
C ALA A 56 7.57 -6.88 4.03
N PHE A 57 8.50 -7.71 4.52
CA PHE A 57 9.80 -7.26 5.00
C PHE A 57 10.88 -7.15 3.92
N VAL A 58 10.66 -7.65 2.70
CA VAL A 58 11.64 -7.60 1.60
C VAL A 58 12.10 -6.17 1.35
N ARG A 59 11.21 -5.19 1.49
CA ARG A 59 11.56 -3.76 1.31
C ARG A 59 12.66 -3.27 2.24
N LEU A 60 12.85 -3.91 3.40
CA LEU A 60 13.92 -3.56 4.34
C LEU A 60 15.29 -4.01 3.83
N TYR A 61 15.34 -5.03 2.98
CA TYR A 61 16.55 -5.62 2.43
C TYR A 61 16.98 -5.05 1.07
N LEU A 62 16.21 -4.14 0.47
CA LEU A 62 16.46 -3.69 -0.91
C LEU A 62 17.86 -3.11 -1.10
N GLY A 63 18.41 -2.43 -0.11
CA GLY A 63 19.78 -1.94 -0.18
C GLY A 63 20.83 -3.03 -0.33
N GLU A 64 20.59 -4.21 0.25
CA GLU A 64 21.45 -5.40 0.15
C GLU A 64 21.16 -6.20 -1.11
N LEU A 65 19.86 -6.39 -1.43
CA LEU A 65 19.41 -7.18 -2.57
C LEU A 65 19.72 -6.53 -3.93
N LEU A 66 19.88 -5.22 -3.95
CA LEU A 66 20.17 -4.42 -5.15
C LEU A 66 21.43 -3.57 -4.93
N PRO A 67 22.63 -4.19 -4.81
CA PRO A 67 23.86 -3.50 -4.40
C PRO A 67 24.31 -2.41 -5.38
N ASP A 68 24.02 -2.59 -6.68
CA ASP A 68 24.45 -1.69 -7.76
C ASP A 68 23.38 -0.64 -8.11
N VAL A 69 22.23 -0.63 -7.42
CA VAL A 69 21.13 0.30 -7.65
C VAL A 69 21.11 1.38 -6.56
N ASP A 70 21.19 2.64 -6.95
CA ASP A 70 21.18 3.76 -5.99
C ASP A 70 19.78 4.18 -5.57
N TRP A 71 18.79 4.11 -6.48
CA TRP A 71 17.42 4.53 -6.22
C TRP A 71 16.41 3.55 -6.79
N VAL A 72 15.30 3.36 -6.07
CA VAL A 72 14.14 2.62 -6.58
C VAL A 72 12.83 3.34 -6.25
N VAL A 73 11.82 3.12 -7.09
CA VAL A 73 10.42 3.27 -6.71
C VAL A 73 9.97 1.94 -6.12
N TYR A 74 9.75 1.88 -4.83
CA TYR A 74 9.08 0.74 -4.21
C TYR A 74 7.56 0.88 -4.40
N SER A 75 6.90 -0.21 -4.74
CA SER A 75 5.44 -0.27 -4.80
C SER A 75 4.94 -1.59 -4.22
N ASP A 76 3.95 -1.50 -3.34
CA ASP A 76 3.16 -2.65 -2.93
C ASP A 76 2.37 -3.20 -4.11
N VAL A 77 1.97 -4.46 -4.01
CA VAL A 77 1.26 -5.19 -5.07
C VAL A 77 -0.25 -4.97 -5.04
N ASP A 78 -0.77 -4.28 -4.04
CA ASP A 78 -2.17 -3.85 -3.96
C ASP A 78 -2.36 -2.38 -4.37
N THR A 79 -1.55 -1.96 -5.33
CA THR A 79 -1.60 -0.62 -5.93
C THR A 79 -2.18 -0.65 -7.34
N LEU A 80 -2.74 0.48 -7.76
CA LEU A 80 -3.22 0.72 -9.11
C LEU A 80 -2.67 2.06 -9.59
N TRP A 81 -1.78 2.01 -10.58
CA TRP A 81 -1.11 3.17 -11.11
C TRP A 81 -1.96 3.80 -12.22
N LEU A 82 -2.42 5.03 -11.98
CA LEU A 82 -3.17 5.87 -12.94
C LEU A 82 -2.41 7.17 -13.23
N ARG A 83 -1.15 7.23 -12.81
CA ARG A 83 -0.24 8.35 -13.00
C ARG A 83 1.13 7.86 -13.41
N ASP A 84 1.83 8.66 -14.20
CA ASP A 84 3.12 8.32 -14.76
C ASP A 84 4.20 8.23 -13.67
N VAL A 85 4.80 7.05 -13.54
CA VAL A 85 5.88 6.79 -12.57
C VAL A 85 7.14 7.62 -12.84
N ILE A 86 7.35 8.09 -14.07
CA ILE A 86 8.48 8.98 -14.41
C ILE A 86 8.35 10.33 -13.71
N GLU A 87 7.13 10.83 -13.52
CA GLU A 87 6.90 12.05 -12.74
C GLU A 87 7.31 11.84 -11.28
N LEU A 88 6.96 10.69 -10.67
CA LEU A 88 7.40 10.36 -9.32
C LEU A 88 8.93 10.27 -9.25
N TRP A 89 9.53 9.60 -10.25
CA TRP A 89 10.98 9.46 -10.34
C TRP A 89 11.70 10.82 -10.38
N GLY A 90 11.09 11.84 -10.97
CA GLY A 90 11.59 13.21 -11.00
C GLY A 90 11.57 13.94 -9.66
N LEU A 91 10.85 13.44 -8.65
CA LEU A 91 10.75 14.04 -7.32
C LEU A 91 11.84 13.58 -6.34
N ARG A 92 12.80 12.77 -6.78
CA ARG A 92 13.89 12.30 -5.91
C ARG A 92 14.69 13.47 -5.34
N ASP A 93 14.95 13.37 -4.05
CA ASP A 93 15.82 14.31 -3.31
C ASP A 93 16.97 13.52 -2.69
N ASP A 94 18.18 13.71 -3.25
CA ASP A 94 19.39 13.02 -2.81
C ASP A 94 19.77 13.28 -1.36
N SER A 95 19.19 14.30 -0.72
CA SER A 95 19.37 14.53 0.72
C SER A 95 18.58 13.55 1.59
N ARG A 96 17.59 12.85 1.02
CA ARG A 96 16.65 11.98 1.74
C ARG A 96 17.04 10.51 1.63
N THR A 97 16.75 9.75 2.70
CA THR A 97 16.88 8.27 2.69
C THR A 97 15.66 7.61 2.06
N VAL A 98 14.49 8.15 2.33
CA VAL A 98 13.22 7.70 1.79
C VAL A 98 12.29 8.90 1.59
N GLN A 99 11.44 8.82 0.58
CA GLN A 99 10.34 9.76 0.41
C GLN A 99 9.05 8.97 0.26
N TRP A 100 8.02 9.36 0.99
CA TRP A 100 6.73 8.67 1.07
C TRP A 100 5.58 9.65 1.24
N VAL A 101 4.37 9.16 1.06
CA VAL A 101 3.15 9.92 1.36
C VAL A 101 2.83 9.78 2.85
N GLN A 102 2.36 10.85 3.45
CA GLN A 102 1.87 10.83 4.83
C GLN A 102 0.72 9.84 4.98
N ASP A 103 0.81 8.95 5.97
CA ASP A 103 -0.24 7.98 6.25
C ASP A 103 -1.48 8.65 6.88
N MET A 104 -2.57 7.90 6.98
CA MET A 104 -3.83 8.41 7.53
C MET A 104 -3.67 8.87 9.00
N PRO A 105 -4.39 9.93 9.43
CA PRO A 105 -4.31 10.42 10.80
C PRO A 105 -4.60 9.37 11.87
N SER A 106 -5.47 8.38 11.58
CA SER A 106 -5.75 7.27 12.49
C SER A 106 -4.51 6.39 12.71
N THR A 107 -3.78 6.06 11.64
CA THR A 107 -2.53 5.29 11.71
C THR A 107 -1.47 6.05 12.49
N GLN A 108 -1.30 7.34 12.18
CA GLN A 108 -0.34 8.20 12.88
C GLN A 108 -0.62 8.26 14.39
N SER A 109 -1.87 8.43 14.80
CA SER A 109 -2.23 8.51 16.22
C SER A 109 -2.02 7.19 16.97
N GLU A 110 -2.27 6.05 16.31
CA GLU A 110 -2.06 4.74 16.91
C GLU A 110 -0.57 4.43 17.13
N THR A 111 0.27 4.79 16.16
CA THR A 111 1.70 4.48 16.19
C THR A 111 2.53 5.54 16.90
N ALA A 112 2.10 6.79 16.93
CA ALA A 112 2.85 7.91 17.50
C ALA A 112 3.21 7.68 18.99
N VAL A 113 2.28 7.13 19.77
CA VAL A 113 2.53 6.84 21.19
C VAL A 113 3.63 5.81 21.37
N TRP A 114 3.64 4.77 20.56
CA TRP A 114 4.66 3.73 20.60
C TRP A 114 6.01 4.26 20.13
N GLN A 115 6.06 4.94 18.99
CA GLN A 115 7.29 5.52 18.44
C GLN A 115 7.93 6.55 19.40
N LYS A 116 7.13 7.41 20.02
CA LYS A 116 7.62 8.42 20.98
C LYS A 116 8.12 7.84 22.31
N ARG A 117 7.75 6.61 22.66
CA ARG A 117 8.37 5.92 23.80
C ARG A 117 9.79 5.48 23.49
N ILE A 118 10.07 5.18 22.22
CA ILE A 118 11.40 4.77 21.75
C ILE A 118 12.27 5.99 21.43
N ASP A 119 11.75 6.94 20.67
CA ASP A 119 12.38 8.22 20.36
C ASP A 119 11.43 9.38 20.69
N PRO A 120 11.65 10.12 21.81
CA PRO A 120 10.82 11.27 22.17
C PRO A 120 10.78 12.38 21.11
N GLU A 121 11.81 12.46 20.25
CA GLU A 121 11.90 13.44 19.15
C GLU A 121 11.21 12.97 17.86
N PHE A 122 10.57 11.80 17.88
CA PHE A 122 9.85 11.27 16.72
C PHE A 122 8.75 12.24 16.25
N ASP A 123 8.86 12.67 15.00
CA ASP A 123 7.88 13.56 14.37
C ASP A 123 6.75 12.74 13.74
N SER A 124 5.64 12.63 14.45
CA SER A 124 4.47 11.86 13.97
C SER A 124 3.83 12.47 12.72
N SER A 125 4.04 13.76 12.43
CA SER A 125 3.54 14.39 11.21
C SER A 125 4.23 13.89 9.95
N LYS A 126 5.41 13.28 10.10
CA LYS A 126 6.19 12.66 9.02
C LYS A 126 5.99 11.15 8.91
N TYR A 127 5.09 10.57 9.70
CA TYR A 127 4.81 9.14 9.60
C TYR A 127 4.23 8.82 8.21
N GLY A 128 4.97 8.04 7.43
CA GLY A 128 4.67 7.73 6.05
C GLY A 128 4.11 6.34 5.84
N CYS A 129 3.30 6.20 4.81
CA CYS A 129 2.87 4.92 4.29
C CYS A 129 4.02 4.25 3.53
N SER A 130 4.26 2.96 3.79
CA SER A 130 5.33 2.19 3.14
C SER A 130 4.92 1.55 1.81
N GLY A 131 3.68 1.77 1.36
CA GLY A 131 3.16 1.12 0.17
C GLY A 131 3.75 1.65 -1.14
N ILE A 132 4.04 2.96 -1.20
CA ILE A 132 4.71 3.59 -2.34
C ILE A 132 5.79 4.52 -1.81
N MET A 133 7.03 4.29 -2.24
CA MET A 133 8.18 5.03 -1.76
C MET A 133 9.20 5.27 -2.87
N LEU A 134 9.85 6.44 -2.83
CA LEU A 134 11.17 6.63 -3.41
C LEU A 134 12.22 6.26 -2.35
N MET A 135 13.04 5.27 -2.64
CA MET A 135 14.03 4.77 -1.68
C MET A 135 15.45 5.00 -2.22
N ASN A 136 16.27 5.72 -1.45
CA ASN A 136 17.69 5.91 -1.72
C ASN A 136 18.47 4.73 -1.14
N LEU A 137 18.66 3.70 -1.94
CA LEU A 137 19.33 2.47 -1.51
C LEU A 137 20.80 2.71 -1.18
N LYS A 138 21.46 3.66 -1.86
CA LYS A 138 22.83 4.07 -1.54
C LYS A 138 22.93 4.59 -0.11
N LYS A 139 22.05 5.53 0.28
CA LYS A 139 22.01 6.04 1.66
C LYS A 139 21.63 4.95 2.67
N MET A 140 20.72 4.05 2.30
CA MET A 140 20.37 2.92 3.16
C MET A 140 21.56 2.00 3.41
N ARG A 141 22.39 1.73 2.38
CA ARG A 141 23.67 1.01 2.57
C ARG A 141 24.64 1.77 3.44
N GLU A 142 24.87 3.06 3.14
CA GLU A 142 25.78 3.93 3.90
C GLU A 142 25.44 4.01 5.40
N MET A 143 24.16 3.94 5.75
CA MET A 143 23.72 3.94 7.15
C MET A 143 23.61 2.56 7.80
N ASN A 144 23.97 1.48 7.10
CA ASN A 144 23.77 0.09 7.53
C ASN A 144 22.33 -0.16 7.97
N PHE A 145 21.37 0.15 7.07
CA PHE A 145 19.95 0.21 7.40
C PHE A 145 19.42 -1.15 7.88
N ILE A 146 19.76 -2.24 7.19
CA ILE A 146 19.20 -3.57 7.53
C ILE A 146 19.66 -4.06 8.89
N GLU A 147 20.93 -3.87 9.23
CA GLU A 147 21.49 -4.23 10.54
C GLU A 147 20.80 -3.43 11.65
N LYS A 148 20.55 -2.14 11.42
CA LYS A 148 19.80 -1.29 12.35
C LYS A 148 18.34 -1.72 12.46
N ALA A 149 17.71 -2.12 11.37
CA ALA A 149 16.32 -2.61 11.37
C ALA A 149 16.19 -3.92 12.19
N ILE A 150 17.15 -4.83 12.03
CA ILE A 150 17.22 -6.07 12.81
C ILE A 150 17.44 -5.75 14.29
N ALA A 151 18.40 -4.91 14.62
CA ALA A 151 18.70 -4.50 15.98
C ALA A 151 17.50 -3.80 16.63
N PHE A 152 16.88 -2.85 15.94
CA PHE A 152 15.69 -2.13 16.38
C PHE A 152 14.55 -3.09 16.70
N THR A 153 14.29 -4.06 15.82
CA THR A 153 13.22 -5.04 16.00
C THR A 153 13.49 -5.98 17.16
N LYS A 154 14.75 -6.39 17.36
CA LYS A 154 15.13 -7.23 18.51
C LYS A 154 14.95 -6.51 19.85
N GLU A 155 15.23 -5.23 19.90
CA GLU A 155 15.15 -4.40 21.09
C GLU A 155 13.71 -4.00 21.43
N ASN A 156 12.95 -3.56 20.43
CA ASN A 156 11.66 -2.90 20.62
C ASN A 156 10.45 -3.77 20.21
N GLY A 157 10.69 -4.88 19.52
CA GLY A 157 9.65 -5.71 18.89
C GLY A 157 9.06 -5.07 17.62
N LEU A 158 8.08 -5.75 17.07
CA LEU A 158 7.26 -5.23 15.97
C LEU A 158 5.95 -4.69 16.52
N PHE A 159 5.52 -3.54 16.03
CA PHE A 159 4.24 -2.96 16.38
C PHE A 159 3.19 -3.31 15.31
N ARG A 160 2.19 -2.46 15.09
CA ARG A 160 0.99 -2.78 14.33
C ARG A 160 1.22 -2.91 12.83
N TYR A 161 2.08 -2.06 12.29
CA TYR A 161 2.37 -1.97 10.85
C TYR A 161 3.76 -2.47 10.50
N VAL A 162 4.27 -3.37 11.30
CA VAL A 162 5.50 -4.17 11.17
C VAL A 162 6.65 -3.44 10.44
N ASP A 163 6.88 -3.72 9.16
CA ASP A 163 7.93 -3.12 8.33
C ASP A 163 7.79 -1.61 8.19
N GLN A 164 6.57 -1.08 8.08
CA GLN A 164 6.30 0.34 8.02
C GLN A 164 6.73 1.07 9.30
N ASP A 165 6.46 0.48 10.47
CA ASP A 165 6.86 1.06 11.75
C ASP A 165 8.39 1.12 11.89
N VAL A 166 9.10 0.09 11.43
CA VAL A 166 10.57 0.05 11.42
C VAL A 166 11.16 1.11 10.49
N LEU A 167 10.62 1.22 9.26
CA LEU A 167 11.03 2.27 8.31
C LEU A 167 10.82 3.67 8.90
N ASN A 168 9.64 3.90 9.47
CA ASN A 168 9.33 5.20 10.09
C ASN A 168 10.25 5.52 11.26
N ALA A 169 10.55 4.55 12.14
CA ALA A 169 11.45 4.75 13.26
C ALA A 169 12.86 5.16 12.79
N LEU A 170 13.40 4.45 11.81
CA LEU A 170 14.79 4.64 11.38
C LEU A 170 14.99 5.80 10.40
N CYS A 171 13.95 6.16 9.63
CA CYS A 171 14.06 7.18 8.59
C CYS A 171 13.33 8.49 8.92
N ASN A 172 12.64 8.62 10.05
CA ASN A 172 11.83 9.80 10.39
C ASN A 172 12.57 11.13 10.26
N LYS A 173 13.84 11.17 10.71
CA LYS A 173 14.68 12.39 10.65
C LYS A 173 15.25 12.67 9.26
N SER A 174 15.27 11.68 8.37
CA SER A 174 15.86 11.76 7.02
C SER A 174 14.87 11.52 5.89
N CYS A 175 13.57 11.41 6.20
CA CYS A 175 12.55 11.24 5.19
C CYS A 175 12.18 12.55 4.48
N GLY A 176 11.57 12.40 3.29
CA GLY A 176 10.89 13.46 2.56
C GLY A 176 9.41 13.12 2.39
N MET A 177 8.56 14.14 2.26
CA MET A 177 7.12 13.95 2.08
C MET A 177 6.76 14.11 0.60
N LEU A 178 6.02 13.17 0.06
CA LEU A 178 5.47 13.19 -1.28
C LEU A 178 4.02 13.73 -1.27
N PRO A 179 3.57 14.35 -2.38
CA PRO A 179 2.17 14.70 -2.54
C PRO A 179 1.22 13.49 -2.41
N GLN A 180 0.04 13.71 -1.83
CA GLN A 180 -0.95 12.66 -1.53
C GLN A 180 -1.41 11.85 -2.75
N CYS A 181 -1.35 12.42 -3.96
CA CYS A 181 -1.74 11.73 -5.18
C CYS A 181 -0.88 10.50 -5.51
N TRP A 182 0.30 10.35 -4.89
CA TRP A 182 1.19 9.21 -5.11
C TRP A 182 0.86 7.97 -4.26
N ASP A 183 0.02 8.12 -3.23
CA ASP A 183 -0.43 6.97 -2.42
C ASP A 183 -1.81 7.27 -1.81
N VAL A 184 -2.87 7.03 -2.58
CA VAL A 184 -4.24 7.28 -2.15
C VAL A 184 -4.84 6.04 -1.53
N LEU A 185 -4.75 5.93 -0.20
CA LEU A 185 -5.23 4.78 0.59
C LEU A 185 -6.75 4.60 0.56
N ILE A 186 -7.50 5.69 0.51
CA ILE A 186 -8.96 5.68 0.41
C ILE A 186 -9.35 6.62 -0.72
N PRO A 187 -9.46 6.11 -1.97
CA PRO A 187 -9.88 6.95 -3.08
C PRO A 187 -11.31 7.44 -2.90
N GLU A 188 -11.49 8.74 -3.01
CA GLU A 188 -12.78 9.44 -3.00
C GLU A 188 -13.16 9.87 -4.44
N PRO A 189 -14.41 10.24 -4.72
CA PRO A 189 -14.80 10.70 -6.06
C PRO A 189 -14.13 11.99 -6.48
N THR A 190 -13.76 12.81 -5.51
CA THR A 190 -12.99 14.03 -5.71
C THR A 190 -11.49 13.76 -5.89
N THR A 191 -11.06 12.51 -5.67
CA THR A 191 -9.68 12.10 -5.94
C THR A 191 -9.36 12.35 -7.41
N PRO A 192 -8.26 13.05 -7.71
CA PRO A 192 -7.81 13.23 -9.08
C PRO A 192 -7.73 11.89 -9.80
N LYS A 193 -8.17 11.85 -11.07
CA LYS A 193 -8.06 10.62 -11.88
C LYS A 193 -6.61 10.21 -12.09
N GLU A 194 -5.70 11.17 -12.03
CA GLU A 194 -4.25 11.00 -12.14
C GLU A 194 -3.65 10.82 -10.75
N CYS A 195 -3.74 9.62 -10.22
CA CYS A 195 -3.19 9.24 -8.91
C CYS A 195 -2.75 7.79 -8.90
N VAL A 196 -2.02 7.39 -7.85
CA VAL A 196 -1.78 5.99 -7.53
C VAL A 196 -2.71 5.59 -6.40
N MET A 197 -3.63 4.66 -6.70
CA MET A 197 -4.55 4.13 -5.71
C MET A 197 -3.89 2.97 -4.97
N HIS A 198 -3.87 3.03 -3.65
CA HIS A 198 -3.38 1.96 -2.81
C HIS A 198 -4.53 1.30 -2.07
N VAL A 199 -4.79 0.04 -2.41
CA VAL A 199 -5.91 -0.74 -1.90
C VAL A 199 -5.51 -1.51 -0.64
N ALA A 200 -4.82 -0.82 0.28
CA ALA A 200 -4.18 -1.38 1.46
C ALA A 200 -5.05 -2.39 2.22
N GLY A 201 -4.46 -3.53 2.53
CA GLY A 201 -5.10 -4.62 3.27
C GLY A 201 -6.08 -5.47 2.45
N VAL A 202 -6.18 -5.26 1.14
CA VAL A 202 -7.15 -5.94 0.27
C VAL A 202 -6.48 -6.53 -0.99
N ALA A 203 -5.19 -6.84 -0.95
CA ALA A 203 -4.52 -7.56 -2.06
C ALA A 203 -5.27 -8.85 -2.46
N ARG A 204 -6.01 -9.44 -1.53
CA ARG A 204 -6.97 -10.51 -1.82
C ARG A 204 -8.19 -10.07 -2.63
N CYS A 205 -8.44 -8.76 -2.83
CA CYS A 205 -9.55 -8.31 -3.68
C CYS A 205 -9.33 -8.61 -5.15
N PHE A 206 -8.08 -8.74 -5.58
CA PHE A 206 -7.75 -9.20 -6.92
C PHE A 206 -8.04 -10.71 -7.12
N ALA A 207 -8.16 -11.47 -6.04
CA ALA A 207 -8.53 -12.88 -6.08
C ALA A 207 -10.04 -13.11 -6.00
N LYS A 208 -10.79 -12.20 -5.37
CA LYS A 208 -12.25 -12.29 -5.21
C LYS A 208 -12.86 -10.90 -5.30
N PRO A 209 -13.98 -10.73 -6.08
CA PRO A 209 -14.64 -9.42 -6.18
C PRO A 209 -15.16 -8.99 -4.81
N TYR A 210 -14.53 -7.98 -4.24
CA TYR A 210 -14.99 -7.35 -3.00
C TYR A 210 -16.01 -6.26 -3.37
N ARG A 211 -17.24 -6.42 -2.91
CA ARG A 211 -18.40 -5.58 -3.32
C ARG A 211 -18.20 -4.07 -3.17
N GLY A 212 -17.27 -3.63 -2.33
CA GLY A 212 -16.97 -2.22 -2.11
C GLY A 212 -15.98 -1.60 -3.09
N ARG A 213 -15.28 -2.42 -3.88
CA ARG A 213 -14.19 -1.98 -4.77
C ARG A 213 -14.38 -2.47 -6.19
N VAL A 214 -15.61 -2.37 -6.68
CA VAL A 214 -16.00 -2.88 -8.01
C VAL A 214 -15.21 -2.16 -9.13
N VAL A 215 -14.84 -0.89 -8.96
CA VAL A 215 -14.06 -0.16 -9.97
C VAL A 215 -12.67 -0.76 -10.11
N GLN A 216 -11.96 -0.96 -8.99
CA GLN A 216 -10.62 -1.56 -8.98
C GLN A 216 -10.65 -2.99 -9.51
N TYR A 217 -11.66 -3.77 -9.13
CA TYR A 217 -11.83 -5.12 -9.66
C TYR A 217 -12.07 -5.13 -11.17
N ARG A 218 -12.91 -4.23 -11.70
CA ARG A 218 -13.17 -4.10 -13.14
C ARG A 218 -11.95 -3.62 -13.91
N TYR A 219 -11.18 -2.71 -13.32
CA TYR A 219 -9.92 -2.30 -13.91
C TYR A 219 -8.94 -3.48 -13.95
N TRP A 220 -8.84 -4.25 -12.87
CA TRP A 220 -8.04 -5.47 -12.86
C TRP A 220 -8.49 -6.49 -13.91
N GLU A 221 -9.80 -6.72 -14.08
CA GLU A 221 -10.31 -7.61 -15.14
C GLU A 221 -9.91 -7.08 -16.54
N HIS A 222 -9.97 -5.78 -16.74
CA HIS A 222 -9.53 -5.14 -17.98
C HIS A 222 -8.04 -5.41 -18.25
N VAL A 223 -7.19 -5.09 -17.30
CA VAL A 223 -5.73 -5.21 -17.44
C VAL A 223 -5.27 -6.68 -17.50
N ALA A 224 -5.70 -7.51 -16.54
CA ALA A 224 -5.18 -8.87 -16.40
C ALA A 224 -5.85 -9.90 -17.32
N LYS A 225 -7.09 -9.64 -17.79
CA LYS A 225 -7.88 -10.58 -18.57
C LYS A 225 -8.31 -10.05 -19.93
N GLY A 226 -7.93 -8.83 -20.29
CA GLY A 226 -8.36 -8.18 -21.54
C GLY A 226 -9.87 -7.92 -21.64
N VAL A 227 -10.60 -7.96 -20.54
CA VAL A 227 -12.03 -7.68 -20.51
C VAL A 227 -12.26 -6.18 -20.71
N PRO A 228 -13.12 -5.72 -21.63
CA PRO A 228 -13.38 -4.29 -21.83
C PRO A 228 -13.78 -3.58 -20.54
N PHE A 229 -13.12 -2.48 -20.22
CA PHE A 229 -13.44 -1.71 -19.02
C PHE A 229 -14.82 -1.09 -19.14
N ARG A 230 -15.77 -1.58 -18.34
CA ARG A 230 -17.11 -1.01 -18.24
C ARG A 230 -17.30 -0.46 -16.82
N LYS A 231 -17.63 0.83 -16.73
CA LYS A 231 -18.02 1.40 -15.43
C LYS A 231 -19.19 0.59 -14.86
N PRO A 232 -19.11 0.15 -13.59
CA PRO A 232 -20.20 -0.64 -13.01
C PRO A 232 -21.49 0.20 -12.98
N PHE A 233 -22.60 -0.42 -13.37
CA PHE A 233 -23.91 0.20 -13.30
C PHE A 233 -24.24 0.55 -11.85
N ALA A 234 -24.38 1.82 -11.57
CA ALA A 234 -24.79 2.31 -10.26
C ALA A 234 -26.32 2.35 -10.20
N LEU A 235 -26.93 1.42 -9.46
CA LEU A 235 -28.37 1.51 -9.16
C LEU A 235 -28.70 2.88 -8.56
N PRO A 236 -29.77 3.55 -9.00
CA PRO A 236 -30.24 4.79 -8.39
C PRO A 236 -30.36 4.67 -6.86
N PHE A 237 -30.05 5.72 -6.16
CA PHE A 237 -29.99 5.71 -4.69
C PHE A 237 -31.31 5.31 -4.02
N CYS A 238 -32.42 5.77 -4.56
CA CYS A 238 -33.76 5.42 -4.08
C CYS A 238 -34.02 3.91 -4.13
N MET A 239 -33.66 3.23 -5.24
CA MET A 239 -33.80 1.77 -5.36
C MET A 239 -32.89 1.02 -4.38
N ARG A 240 -31.68 1.49 -4.13
CA ARG A 240 -30.76 0.86 -3.16
C ARG A 240 -31.28 0.97 -1.73
N LYS A 241 -31.85 2.14 -1.38
CA LYS A 241 -32.43 2.40 -0.07
C LYS A 241 -33.69 1.56 0.14
N TRP A 242 -34.48 1.39 -0.91
CA TRP A 242 -35.68 0.55 -0.91
C TRP A 242 -35.33 -0.93 -0.75
N MET A 243 -34.40 -1.46 -1.55
CA MET A 243 -33.96 -2.86 -1.44
C MET A 243 -33.35 -3.17 -0.07
N ALA A 244 -32.53 -2.26 0.48
CA ALA A 244 -31.98 -2.43 1.81
C ALA A 244 -33.09 -2.48 2.89
N ARG A 245 -34.13 -1.64 2.78
CA ARG A 245 -35.27 -1.63 3.70
C ARG A 245 -36.16 -2.87 3.54
N ALA A 246 -36.40 -3.32 2.32
CA ALA A 246 -37.22 -4.50 2.03
C ALA A 246 -36.57 -5.81 2.52
N CYS A 247 -35.24 -5.93 2.45
CA CYS A 247 -34.52 -7.12 2.90
C CYS A 247 -34.14 -7.11 4.40
N PHE A 248 -34.16 -5.95 5.06
CA PHE A 248 -33.71 -5.80 6.43
C PHE A 248 -34.52 -6.57 7.48
N PRO A 249 -35.88 -6.68 7.39
CA PRO A 249 -36.70 -7.41 8.37
C PRO A 249 -36.45 -8.92 8.39
N PHE A 250 -35.97 -9.48 7.26
CA PHE A 250 -35.78 -10.93 7.09
C PHE A 250 -34.36 -11.40 7.39
N ALA A 251 -33.48 -10.47 7.80
CA ALA A 251 -32.09 -10.77 8.02
C ALA A 251 -31.84 -11.17 9.49
N GLY A 252 -31.17 -12.30 9.72
CA GLY A 252 -30.68 -12.69 11.04
C GLY A 252 -29.72 -11.66 11.62
N GLU A 253 -29.48 -11.71 12.94
CA GLU A 253 -28.70 -10.66 13.67
C GLU A 253 -27.29 -10.46 13.12
N PHE A 254 -26.61 -11.53 12.78
CA PHE A 254 -25.29 -11.51 12.13
C PHE A 254 -25.28 -10.82 10.76
N PHE A 255 -26.32 -11.03 9.98
CA PHE A 255 -26.48 -10.41 8.67
C PHE A 255 -26.88 -8.92 8.83
N ARG A 256 -27.69 -8.58 9.85
CA ARG A 256 -28.07 -7.19 10.19
C ARG A 256 -26.86 -6.37 10.60
N ASP A 257 -25.95 -6.92 11.40
CA ASP A 257 -24.70 -6.23 11.75
C ASP A 257 -23.77 -6.02 10.54
N ARG A 258 -23.65 -7.02 9.67
CA ARG A 258 -22.91 -6.91 8.43
C ARG A 258 -23.51 -5.89 7.44
N VAL A 259 -24.83 -5.84 7.36
CA VAL A 259 -25.58 -4.87 6.55
C VAL A 259 -25.46 -3.46 7.17
N ARG A 260 -25.51 -3.32 8.49
CA ARG A 260 -25.28 -2.03 9.19
C ARG A 260 -23.88 -1.50 8.94
N ARG A 261 -22.85 -2.33 9.07
CA ARG A 261 -21.45 -1.95 8.76
C ARG A 261 -21.27 -1.61 7.28
N TYR A 262 -21.90 -2.36 6.38
CA TYR A 262 -21.92 -2.09 4.95
C TYR A 262 -22.65 -0.79 4.60
N LEU A 263 -23.79 -0.51 5.24
CA LEU A 263 -24.56 0.71 5.02
C LEU A 263 -23.87 1.93 5.66
N ALA A 264 -23.28 1.77 6.85
CA ALA A 264 -22.47 2.81 7.50
C ALA A 264 -21.22 3.15 6.66
N TRP A 265 -20.53 2.11 6.14
CA TRP A 265 -19.40 2.28 5.24
C TRP A 265 -19.83 2.91 3.89
N ARG A 266 -21.00 2.54 3.33
CA ARG A 266 -21.57 3.19 2.15
C ARG A 266 -22.09 4.60 2.40
N TRP A 267 -22.59 4.88 3.61
CA TRP A 267 -22.95 6.24 4.02
C TRP A 267 -21.70 7.10 4.15
N TYR A 268 -20.64 6.54 4.74
CA TYR A 268 -19.32 7.17 4.80
C TYR A 268 -18.80 7.47 3.39
N LEU A 269 -18.75 6.49 2.53
CA LEU A 269 -18.37 6.68 1.12
C LEU A 269 -19.25 7.71 0.41
N ARG A 270 -20.50 7.89 0.83
CA ARG A 270 -21.46 8.78 0.19
C ARG A 270 -21.38 10.22 0.66
N LYS A 271 -21.00 10.45 1.90
CA LYS A 271 -20.67 11.80 2.40
C LYS A 271 -19.52 12.40 1.58
N PHE A 272 -18.78 11.54 0.89
CA PHE A 272 -17.66 11.86 0.02
C PHE A 272 -17.91 11.53 -1.46
N TRP A 273 -19.19 11.14 -1.85
CA TRP A 273 -19.58 10.80 -3.24
C TRP A 273 -20.82 11.58 -3.71
N SER A 274 -21.27 12.55 -3.02
CA SER A 274 -22.18 13.62 -3.44
C SER A 274 -21.38 14.89 -3.64
#